data_50f04bcc68345971fb5828d8c020852a
#
_entry.id   50f04bcc68345971fb5828d8c020852a
#
_cell.length_a   1.000
_cell.length_b   1.000
_cell.length_c   1.000
_cell.angle_alpha   90.00
_cell.angle_beta   90.00
_cell.angle_gamma   90.00
#
_symmetry.space_group_name_H-M   'P 1'
#
loop_
_entity.id
_entity.type
_entity.pdbx_description
1 polymer ?
#
loop_
_entity_poly.entity_id
_entity_poly.type
_entity_poly.pdbx_seq_one_letter_code
_entity_poly.pdbx_strand_id
1 'polypeptide(L)'
;MRNIIKLFLIIALTMGCSSDRKSNEINLYSQRHYEVDKKQYENFEKLTGIKINVVKANADELIERLKNEGKNSPADLFISVDAGKLQRAKKLGLLQKINSKKIKQNVEKSLLDKNNFWVPITYRARIIVYNNDRVKEKDLSTYEDLVNEKWRDRILVRSSSNAYNQALMSSIVANHGKKFAKKWASGIVKNFSRSPKGSDRDQV
;
A
#
# COMPACT_ATOMS: atom_id res chain seq x y z
N MET A 1 29.09 -52.28 26.45
CA MET A 1 28.47 -51.15 27.16
C MET A 1 28.91 -49.79 26.59
N ARG A 2 30.17 -49.60 26.20
CA ARG A 2 30.70 -48.31 25.68
C ARG A 2 30.08 -47.82 24.36
N ASN A 3 29.59 -48.72 23.48
CA ASN A 3 28.97 -48.35 22.20
C ASN A 3 27.47 -48.04 22.31
N ILE A 4 26.77 -48.53 23.32
CA ILE A 4 25.38 -48.24 23.58
C ILE A 4 25.17 -46.82 24.11
N ILE A 5 26.14 -46.34 24.93
CA ILE A 5 26.11 -44.99 25.46
C ILE A 5 26.33 -43.93 24.34
N LYS A 6 27.15 -44.23 23.35
CA LYS A 6 27.36 -43.33 22.18
C LYS A 6 26.10 -43.22 21.27
N LEU A 7 25.32 -44.31 21.19
CA LEU A 7 24.07 -44.29 20.39
C LEU A 7 22.97 -43.47 21.09
N PHE A 8 22.90 -43.50 22.40
CA PHE A 8 21.94 -42.67 23.18
C PHE A 8 22.26 -41.18 23.13
N LEU A 9 23.54 -40.79 23.04
CA LEU A 9 23.95 -39.39 22.96
C LEU A 9 23.60 -38.73 21.60
N ILE A 10 23.52 -39.52 20.53
CA ILE A 10 23.18 -39.03 19.18
C ILE A 10 21.64 -38.82 19.02
N ILE A 11 20.82 -39.62 19.71
CA ILE A 11 19.36 -39.50 19.69
C ILE A 11 18.86 -38.27 20.47
N ALA A 12 19.61 -37.82 21.50
CA ALA A 12 19.25 -36.63 22.28
C ALA A 12 19.44 -35.29 21.53
N LEU A 13 20.21 -35.26 20.44
CA LEU A 13 20.48 -34.07 19.65
C LEU A 13 19.46 -33.78 18.53
N THR A 14 18.48 -34.69 18.31
CA THR A 14 17.44 -34.50 17.27
C THR A 14 16.10 -33.99 17.79
N MET A 15 15.98 -33.67 19.11
CA MET A 15 14.87 -32.88 19.61
C MET A 15 15.11 -31.40 19.23
N GLY A 16 15.09 -31.14 17.92
CA GLY A 16 15.05 -29.78 17.39
C GLY A 16 13.81 -29.08 17.92
N CYS A 17 14.02 -27.93 18.55
CA CYS A 17 12.95 -27.00 18.89
C CYS A 17 12.05 -26.77 17.67
N SER A 18 10.91 -27.43 17.61
CA SER A 18 9.77 -26.86 16.94
C SER A 18 9.41 -25.63 17.76
N SER A 19 9.72 -24.44 17.25
CA SER A 19 9.18 -23.22 17.80
C SER A 19 7.68 -23.26 17.55
N ASP A 20 6.92 -23.77 18.53
CA ASP A 20 5.49 -23.52 18.58
C ASP A 20 5.30 -22.00 18.53
N ARG A 21 4.91 -21.50 17.34
CA ARG A 21 4.43 -20.12 17.20
C ARG A 21 3.31 -19.98 18.22
N LYS A 22 3.55 -19.21 19.28
CA LYS A 22 2.50 -18.87 20.22
C LYS A 22 1.35 -18.29 19.40
N SER A 23 0.21 -18.94 19.40
CA SER A 23 -0.97 -18.63 18.60
C SER A 23 -1.59 -17.23 18.84
N ASN A 24 -1.01 -16.43 19.72
CA ASN A 24 -1.54 -15.15 20.21
C ASN A 24 -0.79 -13.92 19.68
N GLU A 25 -0.06 -14.02 18.58
CA GLU A 25 0.64 -12.88 17.98
C GLU A 25 0.41 -12.82 16.47
N ILE A 26 0.29 -11.60 15.94
CA ILE A 26 0.22 -11.30 14.51
C ILE A 26 1.39 -10.39 14.15
N ASN A 27 2.16 -10.74 13.14
CA ASN A 27 3.24 -9.93 12.58
C ASN A 27 2.72 -9.15 11.38
N LEU A 28 2.62 -7.84 11.53
CA LEU A 28 2.08 -6.92 10.56
C LEU A 28 3.20 -6.11 9.88
N TYR A 29 3.38 -6.27 8.58
CA TYR A 29 4.22 -5.40 7.76
C TYR A 29 3.37 -4.25 7.23
N SER A 30 3.68 -2.99 7.62
CA SER A 30 2.82 -1.86 7.36
C SER A 30 3.57 -0.64 6.82
N GLN A 31 3.11 -0.14 5.67
CA GLN A 31 3.51 1.16 5.17
C GLN A 31 2.78 2.31 5.90
N ARG A 32 1.71 2.01 6.64
CA ARG A 32 0.92 3.04 7.34
C ARG A 32 1.63 3.49 8.62
N HIS A 33 1.46 4.78 8.95
CA HIS A 33 2.17 5.42 10.06
C HIS A 33 1.30 6.42 10.86
N TYR A 34 -0.03 6.30 10.73
CA TYR A 34 -0.96 7.22 11.39
C TYR A 34 -1.22 6.77 12.83
N GLU A 35 -1.37 7.75 13.75
CA GLU A 35 -1.71 7.47 15.16
C GLU A 35 -3.04 6.72 15.32
N VAL A 36 -4.00 6.96 14.41
CA VAL A 36 -5.27 6.23 14.43
C VAL A 36 -5.08 4.73 14.21
N ASP A 37 -4.08 4.32 13.44
CA ASP A 37 -3.78 2.90 13.22
C ASP A 37 -3.32 2.24 14.53
N LYS A 38 -2.47 2.93 15.31
CA LYS A 38 -2.02 2.45 16.63
C LYS A 38 -3.19 2.20 17.57
N LYS A 39 -4.13 3.15 17.65
CA LYS A 39 -5.34 2.98 18.47
C LYS A 39 -6.19 1.78 18.03
N GLN A 40 -6.29 1.52 16.72
CA GLN A 40 -7.01 0.35 16.21
C GLN A 40 -6.31 -0.97 16.60
N TYR A 41 -4.98 -1.02 16.54
CA TYR A 41 -4.21 -2.19 16.97
C TYR A 41 -4.38 -2.44 18.46
N GLU A 42 -4.26 -1.41 19.30
CA GLU A 42 -4.47 -1.50 20.75
C GLU A 42 -5.91 -1.97 21.10
N ASN A 43 -6.91 -1.48 20.38
CA ASN A 43 -8.30 -1.94 20.55
C ASN A 43 -8.47 -3.40 20.16
N PHE A 44 -7.84 -3.83 19.06
CA PHE A 44 -7.88 -5.23 18.65
C PHE A 44 -7.22 -6.14 19.70
N GLU A 45 -6.04 -5.76 20.20
CA GLU A 45 -5.34 -6.49 21.25
C GLU A 45 -6.19 -6.61 22.52
N LYS A 46 -6.85 -5.52 22.95
CA LYS A 46 -7.76 -5.52 24.12
C LYS A 46 -8.95 -6.44 23.93
N LEU A 47 -9.53 -6.48 22.73
CA LEU A 47 -10.72 -7.26 22.43
C LEU A 47 -10.45 -8.75 22.24
N THR A 48 -9.27 -9.11 21.75
CA THR A 48 -8.96 -10.48 21.31
C THR A 48 -7.89 -11.19 22.15
N GLY A 49 -7.09 -10.43 22.91
CA GLY A 49 -5.89 -10.95 23.56
C GLY A 49 -4.74 -11.28 22.60
N ILE A 50 -4.89 -10.96 21.30
CA ILE A 50 -3.89 -11.23 20.26
C ILE A 50 -3.01 -9.99 20.10
N LYS A 51 -1.71 -10.13 20.32
CA LYS A 51 -0.72 -9.07 20.18
C LYS A 51 -0.40 -8.78 18.72
N ILE A 52 -0.24 -7.50 18.35
CA ILE A 52 0.17 -7.09 17.01
C ILE A 52 1.59 -6.55 17.01
N ASN A 53 2.52 -7.28 16.40
CA ASN A 53 3.90 -6.85 16.19
C ASN A 53 3.99 -6.12 14.85
N VAL A 54 4.28 -4.80 14.85
CA VAL A 54 4.27 -3.97 13.65
C VAL A 54 5.68 -3.68 13.17
N VAL A 55 6.00 -4.07 11.94
CA VAL A 55 7.20 -3.64 11.21
C VAL A 55 6.80 -2.54 10.24
N LYS A 56 7.35 -1.34 10.43
CA LYS A 56 7.06 -0.16 9.61
C LYS A 56 8.19 0.12 8.63
N ALA A 57 7.88 0.20 7.33
CA ALA A 57 8.77 0.65 6.28
C ALA A 57 7.96 1.11 5.07
N ASN A 58 8.61 1.63 4.00
CA ASN A 58 7.89 1.89 2.76
C ASN A 58 7.50 0.57 2.06
N ALA A 59 6.50 0.63 1.15
CA ALA A 59 5.95 -0.57 0.55
C ALA A 59 6.97 -1.35 -0.29
N ASP A 60 7.90 -0.68 -0.97
CA ASP A 60 8.88 -1.35 -1.81
C ASP A 60 9.90 -2.11 -0.95
N GLU A 61 10.35 -1.52 0.16
CA GLU A 61 11.22 -2.20 1.15
C GLU A 61 10.53 -3.43 1.75
N LEU A 62 9.24 -3.31 2.13
CA LEU A 62 8.49 -4.43 2.69
C LEU A 62 8.27 -5.54 1.65
N ILE A 63 8.04 -5.20 0.39
CA ILE A 63 7.92 -6.18 -0.70
C ILE A 63 9.23 -6.92 -0.93
N GLU A 64 10.37 -6.20 -0.99
CA GLU A 64 11.68 -6.84 -1.13
C GLU A 64 12.03 -7.69 0.10
N ARG A 65 11.66 -7.24 1.31
CA ARG A 65 11.81 -8.04 2.52
C ARG A 65 11.02 -9.33 2.45
N LEU A 66 9.72 -9.28 2.13
CA LEU A 66 8.87 -10.46 1.94
C LEU A 66 9.45 -11.43 0.91
N LYS A 67 10.00 -10.89 -0.19
CA LYS A 67 10.64 -11.69 -1.24
C LYS A 67 11.89 -12.42 -0.74
N ASN A 68 12.74 -11.73 0.03
CA ASN A 68 13.97 -12.29 0.56
C ASN A 68 13.70 -13.33 1.67
N GLU A 69 12.70 -13.09 2.51
CA GLU A 69 12.26 -14.03 3.55
C GLU A 69 11.57 -15.26 2.95
N GLY A 70 10.90 -15.10 1.81
CA GLY A 70 10.23 -16.18 1.09
C GLY A 70 9.22 -16.93 1.96
N LYS A 71 9.31 -18.26 1.96
CA LYS A 71 8.44 -19.14 2.77
C LYS A 71 8.68 -19.04 4.29
N ASN A 72 9.81 -18.49 4.69
CA ASN A 72 10.19 -18.31 6.09
C ASN A 72 9.82 -16.92 6.63
N SER A 73 9.08 -16.12 5.85
CA SER A 73 8.62 -14.81 6.31
C SER A 73 7.80 -14.95 7.59
N PRO A 74 8.12 -14.18 8.64
CA PRO A 74 7.30 -14.13 9.83
C PRO A 74 6.03 -13.31 9.64
N ALA A 75 5.89 -12.57 8.53
CA ALA A 75 4.75 -11.69 8.28
C ALA A 75 3.45 -12.49 8.06
N ASP A 76 2.44 -12.20 8.86
CA ASP A 76 1.09 -12.72 8.70
C ASP A 76 0.23 -11.82 7.82
N LEU A 77 0.47 -10.49 7.90
CA LEU A 77 -0.28 -9.48 7.17
C LEU A 77 0.65 -8.42 6.55
N PHE A 78 0.29 -7.96 5.36
CA PHE A 78 0.93 -6.82 4.69
C PHE A 78 -0.10 -5.73 4.38
N ILE A 79 0.12 -4.50 4.91
CA ILE A 79 -0.73 -3.34 4.65
C ILE A 79 0.05 -2.29 3.86
N SER A 80 -0.48 -1.92 2.71
CA SER A 80 0.01 -0.82 1.88
C SER A 80 -1.03 0.29 1.75
N VAL A 81 -0.60 1.48 1.37
CA VAL A 81 -1.48 2.64 1.13
C VAL A 81 -2.04 2.68 -0.28
N ASP A 82 -1.63 1.75 -1.16
CA ASP A 82 -1.98 1.76 -2.58
C ASP A 82 -2.17 0.35 -3.13
N ALA A 83 -3.22 0.16 -3.93
CA ALA A 83 -3.55 -1.11 -4.56
C ALA A 83 -2.48 -1.57 -5.57
N GLY A 84 -1.76 -0.65 -6.21
CA GLY A 84 -0.68 -0.98 -7.16
C GLY A 84 0.46 -1.73 -6.48
N LYS A 85 0.80 -1.39 -5.23
CA LYS A 85 1.81 -2.11 -4.45
C LYS A 85 1.33 -3.52 -4.07
N LEU A 86 0.07 -3.66 -3.68
CA LEU A 86 -0.54 -4.98 -3.42
C LEU A 86 -0.59 -5.83 -4.69
N GLN A 87 -0.91 -5.23 -5.83
CA GLN A 87 -0.89 -5.93 -7.12
C GLN A 87 0.53 -6.38 -7.51
N ARG A 88 1.57 -5.58 -7.20
CA ARG A 88 2.97 -5.97 -7.37
C ARG A 88 3.32 -7.16 -6.48
N ALA A 89 2.99 -7.11 -5.19
CA ALA A 89 3.21 -8.22 -4.26
C ALA A 89 2.50 -9.51 -4.72
N LYS A 90 1.25 -9.39 -5.20
CA LYS A 90 0.50 -10.51 -5.80
C LYS A 90 1.21 -11.11 -7.02
N LYS A 91 1.69 -10.28 -7.96
CA LYS A 91 2.42 -10.75 -9.15
C LYS A 91 3.72 -11.49 -8.81
N LEU A 92 4.35 -11.13 -7.70
CA LEU A 92 5.55 -11.77 -7.18
C LEU A 92 5.24 -13.06 -6.37
N GLY A 93 3.96 -13.45 -6.24
CA GLY A 93 3.57 -14.63 -5.49
C GLY A 93 3.71 -14.52 -3.97
N LEU A 94 3.78 -13.29 -3.44
CA LEU A 94 4.02 -13.03 -2.01
C LEU A 94 2.75 -13.03 -1.17
N LEU A 95 1.57 -13.09 -1.79
CA LEU A 95 0.29 -13.04 -1.11
C LEU A 95 -0.45 -14.35 -1.27
N GLN A 96 -1.23 -14.72 -0.26
CA GLN A 96 -2.18 -15.83 -0.32
C GLN A 96 -3.62 -15.34 -0.45
N LYS A 97 -4.52 -16.22 -0.91
CA LYS A 97 -5.94 -15.88 -1.06
C LYS A 97 -6.62 -15.67 0.28
N ILE A 98 -7.41 -14.61 0.36
CA ILE A 98 -8.24 -14.29 1.52
C ILE A 98 -9.62 -14.92 1.32
N ASN A 99 -9.98 -15.85 2.21
CA ASN A 99 -11.27 -16.54 2.14
C ASN A 99 -12.14 -16.20 3.36
N SER A 100 -12.73 -15.01 3.37
CA SER A 100 -13.57 -14.52 4.45
C SER A 100 -14.93 -14.09 3.94
N LYS A 101 -15.99 -14.72 4.45
CA LYS A 101 -17.39 -14.31 4.16
C LYS A 101 -17.67 -12.91 4.70
N LYS A 102 -17.18 -12.58 5.90
CA LYS A 102 -17.37 -11.27 6.53
C LYS A 102 -16.76 -10.13 5.69
N ILE A 103 -15.57 -10.32 5.13
CA ILE A 103 -14.95 -9.33 4.25
C ILE A 103 -15.80 -9.15 2.97
N LYS A 104 -16.22 -10.24 2.34
CA LYS A 104 -17.04 -10.20 1.12
C LYS A 104 -18.40 -9.52 1.31
N GLN A 105 -18.94 -9.55 2.52
CA GLN A 105 -20.21 -8.89 2.86
C GLN A 105 -20.06 -7.40 3.15
N ASN A 106 -18.89 -6.96 3.64
CA ASN A 106 -18.67 -5.59 4.09
C ASN A 106 -17.86 -4.72 3.13
N VAL A 107 -17.31 -5.31 2.05
CA VAL A 107 -16.52 -4.58 1.06
C VAL A 107 -17.23 -4.64 -0.29
N GLU A 108 -17.36 -3.50 -0.94
CA GLU A 108 -17.96 -3.40 -2.27
C GLU A 108 -17.21 -4.28 -3.28
N LYS A 109 -17.96 -5.07 -4.05
CA LYS A 109 -17.39 -6.05 -5.00
C LYS A 109 -16.48 -5.44 -6.06
N SER A 110 -16.79 -4.22 -6.50
CA SER A 110 -16.00 -3.47 -7.49
C SER A 110 -14.59 -3.11 -7.01
N LEU A 111 -14.40 -3.03 -5.68
CA LEU A 111 -13.14 -2.68 -5.04
C LEU A 111 -12.29 -3.90 -4.65
N LEU A 112 -12.86 -5.11 -4.69
CA LEU A 112 -12.14 -6.33 -4.34
C LEU A 112 -11.17 -6.75 -5.47
N ASP A 113 -10.04 -7.33 -5.08
CA ASP A 113 -9.19 -8.03 -6.06
C ASP A 113 -9.97 -9.20 -6.68
N LYS A 114 -9.97 -9.31 -8.01
CA LYS A 114 -10.70 -10.35 -8.76
C LYS A 114 -10.37 -11.78 -8.31
N ASN A 115 -9.18 -12.00 -7.77
CA ASN A 115 -8.71 -13.31 -7.31
C ASN A 115 -8.64 -13.43 -5.78
N ASN A 116 -9.10 -12.41 -5.03
CA ASN A 116 -9.14 -12.35 -3.56
C ASN A 116 -7.75 -12.41 -2.87
N PHE A 117 -6.69 -11.91 -3.47
CA PHE A 117 -5.37 -11.85 -2.83
C PHE A 117 -5.18 -10.66 -1.91
N TRP A 118 -5.99 -9.60 -2.07
CA TRP A 118 -5.98 -8.44 -1.21
C TRP A 118 -7.37 -7.78 -1.14
N VAL A 119 -7.57 -6.99 -0.11
CA VAL A 119 -8.83 -6.25 0.13
C VAL A 119 -8.52 -4.81 0.49
N PRO A 120 -9.34 -3.84 0.06
CA PRO A 120 -9.24 -2.46 0.53
C PRO A 120 -9.87 -2.34 1.92
N ILE A 121 -9.25 -1.56 2.79
CA ILE A 121 -9.82 -1.16 4.09
C ILE A 121 -10.28 0.31 4.08
N THR A 122 -9.73 1.12 3.18
CA THR A 122 -10.12 2.51 2.95
C THR A 122 -9.92 2.86 1.49
N TYR A 123 -10.59 3.89 1.01
CA TYR A 123 -10.35 4.48 -0.30
C TYR A 123 -10.15 6.00 -0.19
N ARG A 124 -9.56 6.59 -1.20
CA ARG A 124 -9.31 8.02 -1.32
C ARG A 124 -9.69 8.51 -2.70
N ALA A 125 -10.23 9.71 -2.77
CA ALA A 125 -10.40 10.42 -4.03
C ALA A 125 -9.23 11.40 -4.23
N ARG A 126 -8.71 11.48 -5.46
CA ARG A 126 -7.87 12.60 -5.90
C ARG A 126 -8.80 13.71 -6.33
N ILE A 127 -8.66 14.87 -5.73
CA ILE A 127 -9.46 16.05 -6.02
C ILE A 127 -8.57 17.19 -6.43
N ILE A 128 -9.14 18.15 -7.16
CA ILE A 128 -8.50 19.43 -7.43
C ILE A 128 -8.83 20.34 -6.24
N VAL A 129 -7.79 20.89 -5.62
CA VAL A 129 -7.89 21.90 -4.56
C VAL A 129 -7.44 23.24 -5.15
N TYR A 130 -8.12 24.31 -4.84
CA TYR A 130 -7.81 25.63 -5.38
C TYR A 130 -7.88 26.72 -4.32
N ASN A 131 -7.13 27.80 -4.54
CA ASN A 131 -7.18 28.99 -3.72
C ASN A 131 -8.33 29.89 -4.18
N ASN A 132 -9.29 30.16 -3.30
CA ASN A 132 -10.51 30.91 -3.60
C ASN A 132 -10.24 32.38 -4.01
N ASP A 133 -9.11 32.96 -3.57
CA ASP A 133 -8.75 34.34 -3.91
C ASP A 133 -8.20 34.46 -5.33
N ARG A 134 -7.70 33.33 -5.90
CA ARG A 134 -7.00 33.32 -7.18
C ARG A 134 -7.73 32.60 -8.31
N VAL A 135 -8.67 31.69 -7.97
CA VAL A 135 -9.39 30.86 -8.91
C VAL A 135 -10.85 30.82 -8.53
N LYS A 136 -11.73 31.03 -9.49
CA LYS A 136 -13.17 30.91 -9.29
C LYS A 136 -13.59 29.46 -9.60
N GLU A 137 -14.51 28.92 -8.82
CA GLU A 137 -15.03 27.55 -9.00
C GLU A 137 -15.50 27.27 -10.44
N LYS A 138 -16.17 28.25 -11.07
CA LYS A 138 -16.66 28.15 -12.45
C LYS A 138 -15.55 27.97 -13.50
N ASP A 139 -14.31 28.30 -13.18
CA ASP A 139 -13.17 28.16 -14.08
C ASP A 139 -12.57 26.73 -14.05
N LEU A 140 -12.96 25.94 -13.03
CA LEU A 140 -12.54 24.56 -12.85
C LEU A 140 -13.47 23.60 -13.57
N SER A 141 -12.91 22.51 -14.07
CA SER A 141 -13.70 21.42 -14.64
C SER A 141 -13.04 20.06 -14.35
N THR A 142 -12.36 19.45 -15.30
CA THR A 142 -11.78 18.12 -15.17
C THR A 142 -10.26 18.15 -15.09
N TYR A 143 -9.65 16.99 -14.84
CA TYR A 143 -8.20 16.83 -14.92
C TYR A 143 -7.65 17.08 -16.33
N GLU A 144 -8.46 16.76 -17.36
CA GLU A 144 -8.11 16.98 -18.76
C GLU A 144 -7.97 18.46 -19.08
N ASP A 145 -8.77 19.32 -18.46
CA ASP A 145 -8.73 20.77 -18.64
C ASP A 145 -7.45 21.43 -18.08
N LEU A 146 -6.76 20.76 -17.15
CA LEU A 146 -5.56 21.31 -16.52
C LEU A 146 -4.36 21.49 -17.48
N VAL A 147 -4.42 21.00 -18.71
CA VAL A 147 -3.41 21.23 -19.75
C VAL A 147 -3.61 22.55 -20.49
N ASN A 148 -4.74 23.23 -20.31
CA ASN A 148 -5.04 24.49 -20.98
C ASN A 148 -4.10 25.60 -20.49
N GLU A 149 -3.80 26.54 -21.39
CA GLU A 149 -2.86 27.64 -21.14
C GLU A 149 -3.34 28.61 -20.05
N LYS A 150 -4.65 28.69 -19.78
CA LYS A 150 -5.20 29.46 -18.66
C LYS A 150 -4.62 29.04 -17.30
N TRP A 151 -4.04 27.84 -17.20
CA TRP A 151 -3.41 27.30 -15.99
C TRP A 151 -1.90 27.46 -15.95
N ARG A 152 -1.30 28.18 -16.92
CA ARG A 152 0.14 28.43 -16.96
C ARG A 152 0.65 29.00 -15.64
N ASP A 153 1.74 28.38 -15.11
CA ASP A 153 2.38 28.75 -13.85
C ASP A 153 1.44 28.77 -12.62
N ARG A 154 0.35 28.00 -12.67
CA ARG A 154 -0.67 27.99 -11.61
C ARG A 154 -0.89 26.64 -10.97
N ILE A 155 -0.28 25.57 -11.47
CA ILE A 155 -0.48 24.22 -10.96
C ILE A 155 0.66 23.83 -10.04
N LEU A 156 0.31 23.35 -8.85
CA LEU A 156 1.21 22.77 -7.87
C LEU A 156 0.92 21.28 -7.72
N VAL A 157 1.96 20.46 -7.80
CA VAL A 157 1.86 19.01 -7.63
C VAL A 157 3.09 18.46 -6.90
N ARG A 158 2.91 17.32 -6.29
CA ARG A 158 4.03 16.53 -5.74
C ARG A 158 4.71 15.70 -6.83
N SER A 159 5.84 15.07 -6.52
CA SER A 159 6.62 14.26 -7.46
C SER A 159 5.80 13.14 -8.11
N SER A 160 6.09 12.85 -9.40
CA SER A 160 5.54 11.71 -10.14
C SER A 160 6.00 10.34 -9.59
N SER A 161 7.05 10.28 -8.79
CA SER A 161 7.45 9.07 -8.07
C SER A 161 6.47 8.67 -6.97
N ASN A 162 5.59 9.58 -6.57
CA ASN A 162 4.61 9.31 -5.54
C ASN A 162 3.46 8.41 -6.03
N ALA A 163 3.07 7.43 -5.22
CA ALA A 163 2.02 6.47 -5.53
C ALA A 163 0.68 7.13 -5.92
N TYR A 164 0.33 8.28 -5.32
CA TYR A 164 -0.93 8.96 -5.63
C TYR A 164 -0.92 9.60 -7.02
N ASN A 165 0.19 10.19 -7.46
CA ASN A 165 0.31 10.69 -8.82
C ASN A 165 0.41 9.57 -9.84
N GLN A 166 1.03 8.44 -9.48
CA GLN A 166 1.03 7.22 -10.30
C GLN A 166 -0.38 6.66 -10.46
N ALA A 167 -1.19 6.68 -9.40
CA ALA A 167 -2.60 6.26 -9.45
C ALA A 167 -3.44 7.20 -10.35
N LEU A 168 -3.25 8.53 -10.24
CA LEU A 168 -3.89 9.49 -11.14
C LEU A 168 -3.52 9.23 -12.60
N MET A 169 -2.22 9.07 -12.89
CA MET A 169 -1.76 8.75 -14.24
C MET A 169 -2.35 7.43 -14.74
N SER A 170 -2.45 6.42 -13.89
CA SER A 170 -3.06 5.13 -14.24
C SER A 170 -4.55 5.29 -14.58
N SER A 171 -5.26 6.16 -13.87
CA SER A 171 -6.66 6.51 -14.18
C SER A 171 -6.78 7.19 -15.54
N ILE A 172 -5.92 8.18 -15.83
CA ILE A 172 -5.91 8.84 -17.16
C ILE A 172 -5.62 7.82 -18.27
N VAL A 173 -4.68 6.90 -18.05
CA VAL A 173 -4.39 5.82 -19.03
C VAL A 173 -5.59 4.90 -19.21
N ALA A 174 -6.26 4.51 -18.12
CA ALA A 174 -7.40 3.60 -18.18
C ALA A 174 -8.60 4.19 -18.93
N ASN A 175 -8.86 5.49 -18.73
CA ASN A 175 -10.03 6.15 -19.32
C ASN A 175 -9.77 6.66 -20.75
N HIS A 176 -8.54 7.06 -21.09
CA HIS A 176 -8.23 7.77 -22.35
C HIS A 176 -7.13 7.09 -23.18
N GLY A 177 -6.49 6.05 -22.66
CA GLY A 177 -5.40 5.35 -23.33
C GLY A 177 -4.03 6.03 -23.18
N LYS A 178 -2.98 5.28 -23.51
CA LYS A 178 -1.57 5.70 -23.31
C LYS A 178 -1.18 6.94 -24.13
N LYS A 179 -1.68 7.07 -25.37
CA LYS A 179 -1.34 8.20 -26.26
C LYS A 179 -1.85 9.51 -25.68
N PHE A 180 -3.11 9.54 -25.22
CA PHE A 180 -3.69 10.70 -24.56
C PHE A 180 -2.93 11.01 -23.25
N ALA A 181 -2.72 10.03 -22.39
CA ALA A 181 -2.03 10.20 -21.11
C ALA A 181 -0.64 10.82 -21.28
N LYS A 182 0.13 10.39 -22.29
CA LYS A 182 1.44 10.99 -22.63
C LYS A 182 1.31 12.47 -23.03
N LYS A 183 0.33 12.81 -23.90
CA LYS A 183 0.07 14.19 -24.31
C LYS A 183 -0.36 15.04 -23.13
N TRP A 184 -1.27 14.54 -22.30
CA TRP A 184 -1.75 15.18 -21.09
C TRP A 184 -0.60 15.47 -20.11
N ALA A 185 0.25 14.48 -19.83
CA ALA A 185 1.42 14.64 -18.94
C ALA A 185 2.38 15.72 -19.43
N SER A 186 2.66 15.75 -20.74
CA SER A 186 3.51 16.78 -21.34
C SER A 186 2.85 18.17 -21.31
N GLY A 187 1.53 18.24 -21.39
CA GLY A 187 0.76 19.48 -21.32
C GLY A 187 0.72 20.06 -19.92
N ILE A 188 0.37 19.23 -18.90
CA ILE A 188 0.24 19.71 -17.53
C ILE A 188 1.56 20.20 -16.94
N VAL A 189 2.70 19.60 -17.33
CA VAL A 189 4.04 20.04 -16.89
C VAL A 189 4.33 21.49 -17.27
N LYS A 190 3.83 21.96 -18.42
CA LYS A 190 4.00 23.35 -18.87
C LYS A 190 3.28 24.36 -17.99
N ASN A 191 2.30 23.88 -17.21
CA ASN A 191 1.46 24.70 -16.34
C ASN A 191 1.90 24.66 -14.88
N PHE A 192 2.99 23.94 -14.57
CA PHE A 192 3.52 23.89 -13.21
C PHE A 192 4.12 25.24 -12.81
N SER A 193 3.74 25.70 -11.63
CA SER A 193 4.26 26.93 -11.01
C SER A 193 5.70 26.75 -10.49
N ARG A 194 6.10 25.52 -10.21
CA ARG A 194 7.45 25.15 -9.75
C ARG A 194 7.71 23.66 -9.99
N SER A 195 8.95 23.24 -9.86
CA SER A 195 9.32 21.82 -9.89
C SER A 195 8.57 21.05 -8.80
N PRO A 196 7.98 19.88 -9.14
CA PRO A 196 7.25 19.03 -8.18
C PRO A 196 8.13 18.58 -7.01
N LYS A 197 7.72 18.89 -5.78
CA LYS A 197 8.42 18.50 -4.54
C LYS A 197 7.46 18.46 -3.35
N GLY A 198 7.90 17.85 -2.24
CA GLY A 198 7.15 17.82 -0.99
C GLY A 198 5.91 16.92 -1.01
N SER A 199 5.10 17.04 0.02
CA SER A 199 3.81 16.34 0.18
C SER A 199 2.66 17.15 -0.44
N ASP A 200 1.44 16.58 -0.45
CA ASP A 200 0.24 17.32 -0.89
C ASP A 200 -0.02 18.54 0.02
N ARG A 201 0.33 18.47 1.32
CA ARG A 201 0.18 19.59 2.26
C ARG A 201 1.18 20.72 2.00
N ASP A 202 2.32 20.42 1.41
CA ASP A 202 3.34 21.43 1.07
C ASP A 202 2.99 22.19 -0.23
N GLN A 203 1.88 21.84 -0.86
CA GLN A 203 1.38 22.50 -2.06
C GLN A 203 0.34 23.58 -1.76
N VAL A 204 -0.19 23.64 -0.53
CA VAL A 204 -1.31 24.50 -0.12
C VAL A 204 -0.85 25.72 0.66
#